data_85e1cf587c7a4585d63356b3c92a4392
#
_entry.id   85e1cf587c7a4585d63356b3c92a4392
#
_cell.length_a   1.000
_cell.length_b   1.000
_cell.length_c   1.000
_cell.angle_alpha   90.00
_cell.angle_beta   90.00
_cell.angle_gamma   90.00
#
_symmetry.space_group_name_H-M   'P 1'
#
loop_
_entity.id
_entity.type
_entity.pdbx_description
1 polymer ?
#
loop_
_entity_poly.entity_id
_entity_poly.type
_entity_poly.pdbx_seq_one_letter_code
_entity_poly.pdbx_strand_id
1 'polypeptide(L)'
;DQYLRNLETDFAKVKAETASVMAEEKSARRKLDECSEEIAKMGEYAKKAVAAGNDNDARRFLEKKSELTQKQEVLTKNYELAQANSVKMRQMHDKLESDIQAMKSKRDMLKAKVKVAQTQRKINEMGSGMESAGSNAAAFERMEEKVNRMLDEADAVGELNTSSEEEDLDKLASKYDSTETVSAVDDELAALKAEMGM
;
A
#
# COMPACT_ATOMS: atom_id res chain seq x y z
N ASP A 1 -18.55 -15.61 7.30
CA ASP A 1 -17.67 -16.35 6.37
C ASP A 1 -18.02 -16.11 4.88
N GLN A 2 -19.32 -16.04 4.49
CA GLN A 2 -19.69 -15.79 3.08
C GLN A 2 -19.30 -14.39 2.59
N TYR A 3 -19.52 -13.38 3.42
CA TYR A 3 -19.11 -12.00 3.11
C TYR A 3 -17.61 -11.87 2.88
N LEU A 4 -16.79 -12.51 3.71
CA LEU A 4 -15.33 -12.53 3.59
C LEU A 4 -14.87 -13.18 2.27
N ARG A 5 -15.51 -14.29 1.86
CA ARG A 5 -15.21 -14.93 0.57
C ARG A 5 -15.55 -14.03 -0.63
N ASN A 6 -16.66 -13.31 -0.56
CA ASN A 6 -17.02 -12.35 -1.61
C ASN A 6 -15.97 -11.23 -1.69
N LEU A 7 -15.57 -10.71 -0.54
CA LEU A 7 -14.55 -9.66 -0.45
C LEU A 7 -13.18 -10.13 -0.98
N GLU A 8 -12.77 -11.37 -0.69
CA GLU A 8 -11.56 -11.98 -1.24
C GLU A 8 -11.64 -12.15 -2.77
N THR A 9 -12.82 -12.48 -3.28
CA THR A 9 -13.04 -12.58 -4.72
C THR A 9 -12.95 -11.21 -5.40
N ASP A 10 -13.52 -10.18 -4.78
CA ASP A 10 -13.45 -8.81 -5.31
C ASP A 10 -12.03 -8.24 -5.19
N PHE A 11 -11.32 -8.55 -4.12
CA PHE A 11 -9.90 -8.20 -3.97
C PHE A 11 -9.04 -8.82 -5.07
N ALA A 12 -9.29 -10.07 -5.45
CA ALA A 12 -8.57 -10.70 -6.56
C ALA A 12 -8.77 -9.95 -7.89
N LYS A 13 -9.99 -9.42 -8.13
CA LYS A 13 -10.28 -8.58 -9.29
C LYS A 13 -9.55 -7.24 -9.23
N VAL A 14 -9.61 -6.55 -8.08
CA VAL A 14 -8.92 -5.27 -7.86
C VAL A 14 -7.41 -5.45 -8.03
N LYS A 15 -6.84 -6.53 -7.54
CA LYS A 15 -5.41 -6.86 -7.72
C LYS A 15 -5.03 -7.00 -9.19
N ALA A 16 -5.85 -7.70 -9.98
CA ALA A 16 -5.62 -7.87 -11.43
C ALA A 16 -5.75 -6.53 -12.17
N GLU A 17 -6.75 -5.74 -11.80
CA GLU A 17 -6.99 -4.42 -12.39
C GLU A 17 -5.88 -3.42 -12.04
N THR A 18 -5.41 -3.44 -10.79
CA THR A 18 -4.25 -2.65 -10.35
C THR A 18 -3.01 -3.01 -11.16
N ALA A 19 -2.74 -4.30 -11.38
CA ALA A 19 -1.62 -4.74 -12.21
C ALA A 19 -1.73 -4.26 -13.66
N SER A 20 -2.94 -4.24 -14.23
CA SER A 20 -3.19 -3.72 -15.58
C SER A 20 -2.89 -2.22 -15.67
N VAL A 21 -3.43 -1.44 -14.74
CA VAL A 21 -3.21 0.03 -14.68
C VAL A 21 -1.73 0.36 -14.46
N MET A 22 -1.02 -0.41 -13.62
CA MET A 22 0.43 -0.27 -13.46
C MET A 22 1.21 -0.60 -14.74
N ALA A 23 0.74 -1.55 -15.53
CA ALA A 23 1.35 -1.86 -16.83
C ALA A 23 1.12 -0.73 -17.85
N GLU A 24 -0.05 -0.10 -17.82
CA GLU A 24 -0.36 1.09 -18.65
C GLU A 24 0.53 2.29 -18.28
N GLU A 25 0.72 2.56 -16.99
CA GLU A 25 1.65 3.60 -16.50
C GLU A 25 3.08 3.35 -17.04
N LYS A 26 3.59 2.12 -16.89
CA LYS A 26 4.91 1.75 -17.40
C LYS A 26 5.03 1.90 -18.91
N SER A 27 3.97 1.55 -19.65
CA SER A 27 3.92 1.71 -21.10
C SER A 27 3.91 3.18 -21.52
N ALA A 28 3.13 4.02 -20.84
CA ALA A 28 3.08 5.45 -21.08
C ALA A 28 4.44 6.11 -20.80
N ARG A 29 5.09 5.76 -19.68
CA ARG A 29 6.43 6.23 -19.33
C ARG A 29 7.45 5.88 -20.41
N ARG A 30 7.49 4.61 -20.83
CA ARG A 30 8.43 4.17 -21.87
C ARG A 30 8.26 4.96 -23.17
N LYS A 31 7.02 5.21 -23.60
CA LYS A 31 6.75 6.02 -24.81
C LYS A 31 7.24 7.45 -24.67
N LEU A 32 7.11 8.03 -23.48
CA LEU A 32 7.62 9.37 -23.17
C LEU A 32 9.15 9.39 -23.18
N ASP A 33 9.80 8.41 -22.57
CA ASP A 33 11.26 8.28 -22.52
C ASP A 33 11.83 8.09 -23.94
N GLU A 34 11.25 7.21 -24.76
CA GLU A 34 11.62 6.99 -26.16
C GLU A 34 11.51 8.30 -26.99
N CYS A 35 10.41 9.05 -26.80
CA CYS A 35 10.23 10.32 -27.49
C CYS A 35 11.27 11.36 -27.05
N SER A 36 11.61 11.41 -25.77
CA SER A 36 12.63 12.30 -25.21
C SER A 36 14.02 11.98 -25.78
N GLU A 37 14.35 10.71 -25.91
CA GLU A 37 15.61 10.28 -26.54
C GLU A 37 15.67 10.66 -28.03
N GLU A 38 14.55 10.51 -28.76
CA GLU A 38 14.48 10.91 -30.16
C GLU A 38 14.69 12.45 -30.33
N ILE A 39 14.09 13.25 -29.43
CA ILE A 39 14.27 14.71 -29.42
C ILE A 39 15.75 15.06 -29.22
N ALA A 40 16.41 14.40 -28.26
CA ALA A 40 17.83 14.60 -27.99
C ALA A 40 18.68 14.24 -29.22
N LYS A 41 18.41 13.09 -29.86
CA LYS A 41 19.09 12.65 -31.09
C LYS A 41 18.93 13.64 -32.24
N MET A 42 17.71 14.17 -32.43
CA MET A 42 17.47 15.20 -33.48
C MET A 42 18.24 16.48 -33.19
N GLY A 43 18.34 16.89 -31.91
CA GLY A 43 19.15 18.03 -31.50
C GLY A 43 20.65 17.84 -31.80
N GLU A 44 21.18 16.66 -31.51
CA GLU A 44 22.57 16.33 -31.80
C GLU A 44 22.86 16.28 -33.33
N TYR A 45 21.95 15.72 -34.12
CA TYR A 45 22.10 15.72 -35.57
C TYR A 45 22.03 17.13 -36.16
N ALA A 46 21.16 17.98 -35.66
CA ALA A 46 21.09 19.38 -36.05
C ALA A 46 22.42 20.10 -35.79
N LYS A 47 23.00 19.93 -34.60
CA LYS A 47 24.32 20.52 -34.25
C LYS A 47 25.45 20.02 -35.19
N LYS A 48 25.48 18.71 -35.49
CA LYS A 48 26.45 18.12 -36.41
C LYS A 48 26.29 18.67 -37.83
N ALA A 49 25.05 18.83 -38.29
CA ALA A 49 24.79 19.39 -39.61
C ALA A 49 25.23 20.85 -39.75
N VAL A 50 25.01 21.67 -38.70
CA VAL A 50 25.52 23.06 -38.64
C VAL A 50 27.07 23.07 -38.66
N ALA A 51 27.70 22.23 -37.89
CA ALA A 51 29.15 22.12 -37.85
C ALA A 51 29.77 21.69 -39.19
N ALA A 52 29.01 20.94 -40.00
CA ALA A 52 29.36 20.52 -41.36
C ALA A 52 29.00 21.57 -42.44
N GLY A 53 28.42 22.71 -42.07
CA GLY A 53 28.02 23.76 -43.00
C GLY A 53 26.77 23.44 -43.81
N ASN A 54 25.97 22.42 -43.37
CA ASN A 54 24.77 22.00 -44.08
C ASN A 54 23.52 22.50 -43.36
N ASP A 55 23.18 23.76 -43.62
CA ASP A 55 22.02 24.44 -43.00
C ASP A 55 20.68 23.82 -43.39
N ASN A 56 20.58 23.24 -44.59
CA ASN A 56 19.34 22.58 -45.02
C ASN A 56 19.04 21.32 -44.18
N ASP A 57 20.02 20.50 -43.96
CA ASP A 57 19.83 19.30 -43.11
C ASP A 57 19.61 19.69 -41.64
N ALA A 58 20.31 20.70 -41.14
CA ALA A 58 20.09 21.21 -39.78
C ALA A 58 18.63 21.66 -39.60
N ARG A 59 18.07 22.38 -40.55
CA ARG A 59 16.65 22.83 -40.52
C ARG A 59 15.69 21.66 -40.47
N ARG A 60 15.91 20.63 -41.30
CA ARG A 60 15.07 19.41 -41.30
C ARG A 60 15.11 18.67 -39.97
N PHE A 61 16.28 18.57 -39.32
CA PHE A 61 16.40 17.97 -37.97
C PHE A 61 15.68 18.80 -36.93
N LEU A 62 15.74 20.14 -36.98
CA LEU A 62 15.03 21.04 -36.10
C LEU A 62 13.51 21.00 -36.30
N GLU A 63 13.03 20.90 -37.52
CA GLU A 63 11.61 20.68 -37.82
C GLU A 63 11.12 19.38 -37.20
N LYS A 64 11.87 18.29 -37.40
CA LYS A 64 11.53 17.00 -36.80
C LYS A 64 11.56 17.02 -35.28
N LYS A 65 12.54 17.71 -34.68
CA LYS A 65 12.62 17.96 -33.24
C LYS A 65 11.36 18.69 -32.73
N SER A 66 10.91 19.72 -33.46
CA SER A 66 9.70 20.48 -33.11
C SER A 66 8.45 19.60 -33.09
N GLU A 67 8.27 18.77 -34.15
CA GLU A 67 7.15 17.79 -34.18
C GLU A 67 7.17 16.82 -33.00
N LEU A 68 8.37 16.30 -32.68
CA LEU A 68 8.56 15.38 -31.55
C LEU A 68 8.29 16.07 -30.21
N THR A 69 8.63 17.35 -30.08
CA THR A 69 8.36 18.14 -28.88
C THR A 69 6.85 18.32 -28.66
N GLN A 70 6.09 18.58 -29.71
CA GLN A 70 4.61 18.64 -29.63
C GLN A 70 4.03 17.27 -29.25
N LYS A 71 4.57 16.19 -29.80
CA LYS A 71 4.17 14.82 -29.45
C LYS A 71 4.51 14.51 -27.98
N GLN A 72 5.67 14.97 -27.48
CA GLN A 72 6.09 14.80 -26.10
C GLN A 72 5.09 15.43 -25.12
N GLU A 73 4.55 16.61 -25.41
CA GLU A 73 3.54 17.25 -24.56
C GLU A 73 2.29 16.36 -24.37
N VAL A 74 1.84 15.72 -25.45
CA VAL A 74 0.70 14.79 -25.40
C VAL A 74 1.06 13.54 -24.60
N LEU A 75 2.25 12.97 -24.81
CA LEU A 75 2.74 11.81 -24.08
C LEU A 75 2.92 12.10 -22.59
N THR A 76 3.37 13.30 -22.23
CA THR A 76 3.50 13.76 -20.86
C THR A 76 2.14 13.75 -20.14
N LYS A 77 1.12 14.35 -20.76
CA LYS A 77 -0.24 14.35 -20.20
C LYS A 77 -0.80 12.94 -20.05
N ASN A 78 -0.54 12.07 -21.02
CA ASN A 78 -0.98 10.67 -20.95
C ASN A 78 -0.27 9.91 -19.82
N TYR A 79 1.02 10.15 -19.63
CA TYR A 79 1.77 9.56 -18.52
C TYR A 79 1.27 10.07 -17.16
N GLU A 80 1.07 11.38 -17.00
CA GLU A 80 0.53 11.98 -15.78
C GLU A 80 -0.83 11.38 -15.41
N LEU A 81 -1.71 11.21 -16.38
CA LEU A 81 -3.02 10.57 -16.16
C LEU A 81 -2.88 9.11 -15.75
N ALA A 82 -2.05 8.35 -16.46
CA ALA A 82 -1.80 6.95 -16.16
C ALA A 82 -1.16 6.78 -14.76
N GLN A 83 -0.23 7.66 -14.39
CA GLN A 83 0.39 7.70 -13.07
C GLN A 83 -0.63 7.99 -11.96
N ALA A 84 -1.48 9.00 -12.15
CA ALA A 84 -2.52 9.33 -11.18
C ALA A 84 -3.50 8.15 -10.97
N ASN A 85 -3.89 7.47 -12.05
CA ASN A 85 -4.74 6.29 -11.99
C ASN A 85 -4.04 5.12 -11.26
N SER A 86 -2.76 4.90 -11.56
CA SER A 86 -1.96 3.85 -10.90
C SER A 86 -1.82 4.08 -9.39
N VAL A 87 -1.53 5.31 -8.97
CA VAL A 87 -1.46 5.66 -7.54
C VAL A 87 -2.80 5.42 -6.86
N LYS A 88 -3.90 5.85 -7.47
CA LYS A 88 -5.24 5.67 -6.92
C LYS A 88 -5.62 4.18 -6.78
N MET A 89 -5.30 3.37 -7.79
CA MET A 89 -5.57 1.93 -7.76
C MET A 89 -4.74 1.21 -6.70
N ARG A 90 -3.47 1.59 -6.51
CA ARG A 90 -2.63 1.06 -5.43
C ARG A 90 -3.21 1.38 -4.06
N GLN A 91 -3.61 2.63 -3.82
CA GLN A 91 -4.23 3.03 -2.55
C GLN A 91 -5.52 2.24 -2.27
N MET A 92 -6.35 2.01 -3.29
CA MET A 92 -7.55 1.18 -3.14
C MET A 92 -7.22 -0.28 -2.85
N HIS A 93 -6.22 -0.84 -3.54
CA HIS A 93 -5.73 -2.19 -3.31
C HIS A 93 -5.25 -2.37 -1.87
N ASP A 94 -4.36 -1.48 -1.40
CA ASP A 94 -3.74 -1.56 -0.08
C ASP A 94 -4.78 -1.39 1.04
N LYS A 95 -5.73 -0.46 0.87
CA LYS A 95 -6.85 -0.29 1.78
C LYS A 95 -7.71 -1.56 1.86
N LEU A 96 -8.07 -2.13 0.72
CA LEU A 96 -8.90 -3.34 0.67
C LEU A 96 -8.18 -4.55 1.28
N GLU A 97 -6.87 -4.66 1.08
CA GLU A 97 -6.03 -5.69 1.71
C GLU A 97 -6.05 -5.56 3.24
N SER A 98 -5.87 -4.35 3.75
CA SER A 98 -5.93 -4.03 5.19
C SER A 98 -7.32 -4.36 5.76
N ASP A 99 -8.39 -3.93 5.09
CA ASP A 99 -9.76 -4.19 5.53
C ASP A 99 -10.08 -5.72 5.60
N ILE A 100 -9.60 -6.48 4.62
CA ILE A 100 -9.73 -7.95 4.60
C ILE A 100 -8.99 -8.56 5.79
N GLN A 101 -7.79 -8.11 6.07
CA GLN A 101 -6.98 -8.62 7.18
C GLN A 101 -7.66 -8.33 8.54
N ALA A 102 -8.13 -7.09 8.74
CA ALA A 102 -8.88 -6.71 9.92
C ALA A 102 -10.16 -7.56 10.11
N MET A 103 -10.89 -7.80 9.03
CA MET A 103 -12.09 -8.66 9.08
C MET A 103 -11.75 -10.13 9.39
N LYS A 104 -10.64 -10.66 8.89
CA LYS A 104 -10.17 -12.01 9.23
C LYS A 104 -9.86 -12.11 10.70
N SER A 105 -9.12 -11.18 11.25
CA SER A 105 -8.80 -11.13 12.69
C SER A 105 -10.06 -11.04 13.55
N LYS A 106 -10.99 -10.16 13.18
CA LYS A 106 -12.27 -10.02 13.87
C LYS A 106 -13.13 -11.29 13.81
N ARG A 107 -13.16 -11.98 12.68
CA ARG A 107 -13.82 -13.29 12.55
C ARG A 107 -13.23 -14.32 13.49
N ASP A 108 -11.90 -14.41 13.57
CA ASP A 108 -11.21 -15.41 14.37
C ASP A 108 -11.40 -15.16 15.87
N MET A 109 -11.35 -13.88 16.28
CA MET A 109 -11.74 -13.47 17.64
C MET A 109 -13.19 -13.86 17.98
N LEU A 110 -14.14 -13.60 17.07
CA LEU A 110 -15.54 -13.99 17.28
C LEU A 110 -15.72 -15.50 17.37
N LYS A 111 -14.99 -16.28 16.55
CA LYS A 111 -15.00 -17.74 16.62
C LYS A 111 -14.45 -18.24 17.97
N ALA A 112 -13.38 -17.64 18.48
CA ALA A 112 -12.83 -17.94 19.80
C ALA A 112 -13.86 -17.64 20.91
N LYS A 113 -14.47 -16.46 20.90
CA LYS A 113 -15.52 -16.08 21.88
C LYS A 113 -16.74 -17.03 21.83
N VAL A 114 -17.19 -17.44 20.67
CA VAL A 114 -18.27 -18.44 20.54
C VAL A 114 -17.88 -19.77 21.12
N LYS A 115 -16.63 -20.22 20.89
CA LYS A 115 -16.12 -21.48 21.46
C LYS A 115 -16.04 -21.45 22.98
N VAL A 116 -15.59 -20.34 23.55
CA VAL A 116 -15.59 -20.10 24.99
C VAL A 116 -17.01 -20.15 25.57
N ALA A 117 -17.96 -19.42 24.95
CA ALA A 117 -19.35 -19.41 25.39
C ALA A 117 -20.02 -20.80 25.31
N GLN A 118 -19.70 -21.59 24.28
CA GLN A 118 -20.19 -23.00 24.18
C GLN A 118 -19.59 -23.88 25.28
N THR A 119 -18.32 -23.71 25.61
CA THR A 119 -17.65 -24.45 26.68
C THR A 119 -18.24 -24.06 28.05
N GLN A 120 -18.47 -22.77 28.29
CA GLN A 120 -19.12 -22.28 29.51
C GLN A 120 -20.55 -22.84 29.67
N ARG A 121 -21.34 -22.89 28.58
CA ARG A 121 -22.67 -23.53 28.59
C ARG A 121 -22.57 -24.99 28.99
N LYS A 122 -21.67 -25.76 28.40
CA LYS A 122 -21.45 -27.16 28.76
C LYS A 122 -21.08 -27.35 30.24
N ILE A 123 -20.24 -26.46 30.77
CA ILE A 123 -19.88 -26.47 32.20
C ILE A 123 -21.11 -26.21 33.07
N ASN A 124 -21.92 -25.20 32.70
CA ASN A 124 -23.13 -24.87 33.46
C ASN A 124 -24.18 -26.00 33.39
N GLU A 125 -24.36 -26.63 32.23
CA GLU A 125 -25.25 -27.78 32.07
C GLU A 125 -24.81 -29.01 32.89
N MET A 126 -23.49 -29.24 32.92
CA MET A 126 -22.94 -30.32 33.76
C MET A 126 -23.01 -30.00 35.27
N GLY A 127 -22.82 -28.71 35.65
CA GLY A 127 -22.90 -28.25 37.05
C GLY A 127 -24.32 -28.34 37.62
N SER A 128 -25.35 -28.05 36.82
CA SER A 128 -26.75 -28.13 37.26
C SER A 128 -27.28 -29.55 37.43
N GLY A 129 -26.61 -30.57 36.83
CA GLY A 129 -26.94 -31.98 36.98
C GLY A 129 -26.23 -32.72 38.12
N MET A 130 -25.31 -32.06 38.84
CA MET A 130 -24.35 -32.70 39.72
C MET A 130 -24.47 -32.37 41.22
N GLU A 131 -25.68 -32.06 41.69
CA GLU A 131 -25.93 -31.92 43.13
C GLU A 131 -25.72 -33.22 43.93
N SER A 132 -25.33 -34.35 43.32
CA SER A 132 -25.28 -35.67 44.00
C SER A 132 -24.01 -36.50 43.81
N ALA A 133 -22.86 -35.99 43.36
CA ALA A 133 -21.66 -36.83 43.24
C ALA A 133 -20.34 -36.08 43.51
N GLY A 134 -19.82 -36.27 44.72
CA GLY A 134 -18.55 -35.64 45.20
C GLY A 134 -17.23 -36.12 44.57
N SER A 135 -17.24 -36.66 43.32
CA SER A 135 -16.00 -37.15 42.67
C SER A 135 -15.50 -36.31 41.47
N ASN A 136 -16.22 -35.25 41.11
CA ASN A 136 -15.91 -34.50 39.87
C ASN A 136 -15.34 -33.07 40.07
N ALA A 137 -15.03 -32.66 41.31
CA ALA A 137 -14.45 -31.36 41.60
C ALA A 137 -13.12 -31.13 40.82
N ALA A 138 -12.25 -32.12 40.75
CA ALA A 138 -11.00 -32.07 40.01
C ALA A 138 -11.17 -32.05 38.49
N ALA A 139 -12.27 -32.52 37.96
CA ALA A 139 -12.62 -32.40 36.52
C ALA A 139 -13.20 -31.03 36.22
N PHE A 140 -13.93 -30.44 37.18
CA PHE A 140 -14.48 -29.09 37.09
C PHE A 140 -13.38 -28.03 37.12
N GLU A 141 -12.45 -28.16 38.05
CA GLU A 141 -11.28 -27.28 38.20
C GLU A 141 -10.39 -27.27 36.94
N ARG A 142 -10.11 -28.44 36.35
CA ARG A 142 -9.38 -28.54 35.07
C ARG A 142 -10.12 -27.93 33.89
N MET A 143 -11.44 -27.94 33.92
CA MET A 143 -12.27 -27.37 32.83
C MET A 143 -12.37 -25.85 32.95
N GLU A 144 -12.44 -25.34 34.19
CA GLU A 144 -12.38 -23.91 34.53
C GLU A 144 -11.03 -23.32 34.17
N GLU A 145 -9.93 -23.99 34.51
CA GLU A 145 -8.59 -23.61 34.09
C GLU A 145 -8.42 -23.57 32.56
N LYS A 146 -9.04 -24.51 31.86
CA LYS A 146 -9.02 -24.54 30.40
C LYS A 146 -9.83 -23.38 29.75
N VAL A 147 -10.93 -22.97 30.38
CA VAL A 147 -11.73 -21.81 29.93
C VAL A 147 -11.00 -20.53 30.18
N ASN A 148 -10.39 -20.38 31.36
CA ASN A 148 -9.58 -19.19 31.70
C ASN A 148 -8.41 -19.05 30.72
N ARG A 149 -7.69 -20.15 30.44
CA ARG A 149 -6.62 -20.13 29.42
C ARG A 149 -7.14 -19.74 28.01
N MET A 150 -8.33 -20.19 27.62
CA MET A 150 -8.94 -19.80 26.33
C MET A 150 -9.38 -18.33 26.30
N LEU A 151 -9.79 -17.78 27.45
CA LEU A 151 -10.08 -16.35 27.60
C LEU A 151 -8.80 -15.52 27.49
N ASP A 152 -7.77 -15.90 28.22
CA ASP A 152 -6.45 -15.24 28.19
C ASP A 152 -5.84 -15.28 26.78
N GLU A 153 -5.99 -16.42 26.07
CA GLU A 153 -5.54 -16.55 24.68
C GLU A 153 -6.34 -15.65 23.71
N ALA A 154 -7.65 -15.51 23.95
CA ALA A 154 -8.51 -14.65 23.14
C ALA A 154 -8.26 -13.15 23.39
N ASP A 155 -7.94 -12.78 24.64
CA ASP A 155 -7.60 -11.41 25.01
C ASP A 155 -6.19 -11.04 24.52
N ALA A 156 -5.21 -11.93 24.63
CA ALA A 156 -3.87 -11.73 24.08
C ALA A 156 -3.87 -11.54 22.54
N VAL A 157 -4.72 -12.29 21.82
CA VAL A 157 -4.92 -12.07 20.37
C VAL A 157 -5.60 -10.72 20.10
N GLY A 158 -6.47 -10.26 21.00
CA GLY A 158 -7.07 -8.93 20.95
C GLY A 158 -6.05 -7.82 21.11
N GLU A 159 -5.15 -7.95 22.09
CA GLU A 159 -4.07 -6.99 22.37
C GLU A 159 -3.04 -6.91 21.24
N LEU A 160 -2.67 -8.06 20.66
CA LEU A 160 -1.75 -8.10 19.51
C LEU A 160 -2.33 -7.38 18.27
N ASN A 161 -3.66 -7.43 18.09
CA ASN A 161 -4.30 -6.73 16.98
C ASN A 161 -4.44 -5.22 17.22
N THR A 162 -4.59 -4.77 18.47
CA THR A 162 -4.59 -3.33 18.82
C THR A 162 -3.20 -2.73 18.79
N SER A 163 -2.16 -3.48 19.20
CA SER A 163 -0.77 -3.00 19.13
C SER A 163 -0.27 -2.80 17.70
N SER A 164 -0.78 -3.57 16.72
CA SER A 164 -0.42 -3.35 15.30
C SER A 164 -1.00 -2.06 14.72
N GLU A 165 -2.18 -1.61 15.19
CA GLU A 165 -2.78 -0.34 14.78
C GLU A 165 -2.06 0.87 15.43
N GLU A 166 -1.60 0.74 16.68
CA GLU A 166 -0.81 1.76 17.36
C GLU A 166 0.61 1.90 16.78
N GLU A 167 1.27 0.79 16.43
CA GLU A 167 2.57 0.81 15.75
C GLU A 167 2.51 1.43 14.34
N ASP A 168 1.42 1.26 13.62
CA ASP A 168 1.22 1.91 12.32
C ASP A 168 0.94 3.42 12.45
N LEU A 169 0.27 3.85 13.52
CA LEU A 169 0.09 5.26 13.86
C LEU A 169 1.40 5.91 14.31
N ASP A 170 2.23 5.24 15.10
CA ASP A 170 3.55 5.73 15.50
C ASP A 170 4.53 5.82 14.31
N LYS A 171 4.49 4.87 13.38
CA LYS A 171 5.23 4.95 12.10
C LYS A 171 4.73 6.08 11.21
N LEU A 172 3.43 6.36 11.24
CA LEU A 172 2.84 7.48 10.51
C LEU A 172 3.24 8.82 11.16
N ALA A 173 3.19 8.93 12.48
CA ALA A 173 3.61 10.11 13.24
C ALA A 173 5.10 10.41 13.01
N SER A 174 5.97 9.40 13.09
CA SER A 174 7.41 9.57 12.84
C SER A 174 7.74 9.98 11.40
N LYS A 175 6.86 9.67 10.43
CA LYS A 175 6.99 10.11 9.05
C LYS A 175 6.64 11.59 8.87
N TYR A 176 5.79 12.15 9.73
CA TYR A 176 5.46 13.58 9.75
C TYR A 176 6.40 14.38 10.63
N ASP A 177 6.96 13.81 11.70
CA ASP A 177 8.02 14.43 12.50
C ASP A 177 9.35 14.59 11.72
N SER A 178 9.60 13.73 10.71
CA SER A 178 10.77 13.87 9.85
C SER A 178 10.66 15.01 8.82
N THR A 179 9.52 15.71 8.75
CA THR A 179 9.35 16.85 7.82
C THR A 179 10.01 18.13 8.34
N GLU A 180 10.37 18.21 9.62
CA GLU A 180 11.15 19.34 10.15
C GLU A 180 12.63 19.31 9.70
N THR A 181 13.16 18.15 9.31
CA THR A 181 14.55 18.06 8.83
C THR A 181 14.75 18.55 7.39
N VAL A 182 13.69 18.66 6.60
CA VAL A 182 13.76 19.19 5.21
C VAL A 182 13.93 20.70 5.22
N SER A 183 13.37 21.40 6.19
CA SER A 183 13.56 22.85 6.37
C SER A 183 15.02 23.21 6.68
N ALA A 184 15.72 22.41 7.49
CA ALA A 184 17.12 22.67 7.84
C ALA A 184 18.08 22.50 6.65
N VAL A 185 17.78 21.56 5.74
CA VAL A 185 18.61 21.33 4.53
C VAL A 185 18.38 22.43 3.49
N ASP A 186 17.16 22.94 3.37
CA ASP A 186 16.85 24.05 2.47
C ASP A 186 17.44 25.38 2.97
N ASP A 187 17.48 25.61 4.28
CA ASP A 187 18.13 26.75 4.90
C ASP A 187 19.67 26.67 4.75
N GLU A 188 20.25 25.49 4.88
CA GLU A 188 21.68 25.25 4.67
C GLU A 188 22.07 25.40 3.19
N LEU A 189 21.21 24.99 2.26
CA LEU A 189 21.38 25.18 0.82
C LEU A 189 21.28 26.68 0.43
N ALA A 190 20.38 27.43 1.06
CA ALA A 190 20.24 28.86 0.86
C ALA A 190 21.46 29.62 1.41
N ALA A 191 21.98 29.22 2.56
CA ALA A 191 23.22 29.78 3.13
C ALA A 191 24.43 29.51 2.24
N LEU A 192 24.56 28.28 1.71
CA LEU A 192 25.66 27.90 0.81
C LEU A 192 25.63 28.69 -0.52
N LYS A 193 24.44 28.94 -1.06
CA LYS A 193 24.25 29.76 -2.27
C LYS A 193 24.62 31.22 -2.03
N ALA A 194 24.32 31.78 -0.85
CA ALA A 194 24.69 33.11 -0.47
C ALA A 194 26.22 33.28 -0.29
N GLU A 195 26.91 32.24 0.22
CA GLU A 195 28.38 32.24 0.40
C GLU A 195 29.11 32.10 -0.94
N MET A 196 28.50 31.46 -1.94
CA MET A 196 29.07 31.33 -3.29
C MET A 196 28.72 32.49 -4.23
N GLY A 197 27.97 33.50 -3.77
CA GLY A 197 27.65 34.69 -4.56
C GLY A 197 26.71 34.44 -5.74
N MET A 198 25.86 33.43 -5.65
CA MET A 198 24.83 33.10 -6.64
C MET A 198 23.46 33.55 -6.18
#